data_9d7f95996c33240a220fd174e3fee473
#
_entry.id   9d7f95996c33240a220fd174e3fee473
#
_cell.length_a   1.000
_cell.length_b   1.000
_cell.length_c   1.000
_cell.angle_alpha   90.00
_cell.angle_beta   90.00
_cell.angle_gamma   90.00
#
_symmetry.space_group_name_H-M   'P 1'
#
loop_
_entity.id
_entity.type
_entity.pdbx_description
1 polymer ?
#
loop_
_entity_poly.entity_id
_entity_poly.type
_entity_poly.pdbx_seq_one_letter_code
_entity_poly.pdbx_strand_id
1 'polypeptide(L)'
;NLLEASKINKVKKYLYTSTYGVYAPASILRENTVWKTFPSDKDKYAGWAKRMGELQVEAYEKQYKKMDLYIVRPANIYGPYANFNPVNSMVVSSLIKRVCDRENPLRIWGNGNTIRDFIFSEDVANGMINVVQKNIKGPINLGSGTGYTIKKLIKVILSDKGIKHKPKIFWDKSKPSGDKKRVLDITKASKFNIFNNTSLEKGIEKTIKWYMSNKQYGKYRYNYFLK
;
A
#
# COMPACT_ATOMS: atom_id res chain seq x y z
N ASN A 1 -1.83 -8.97 21.34
CA ASN A 1 -1.92 -7.91 22.35
C ASN A 1 -3.07 -6.90 22.06
N LEU A 2 -3.15 -6.25 20.87
CA LEU A 2 -4.19 -5.24 20.59
C LEU A 2 -5.61 -5.82 20.61
N LEU A 3 -5.84 -7.01 20.04
CA LEU A 3 -7.15 -7.68 20.09
C LEU A 3 -7.57 -7.96 21.52
N GLU A 4 -6.66 -8.49 22.35
CA GLU A 4 -6.93 -8.76 23.76
C GLU A 4 -7.21 -7.49 24.55
N ALA A 5 -6.40 -6.45 24.37
CA ALA A 5 -6.63 -5.14 24.97
C ALA A 5 -7.99 -4.56 24.55
N SER A 6 -8.35 -4.68 23.27
CA SER A 6 -9.66 -4.24 22.75
C SER A 6 -10.82 -5.01 23.39
N LYS A 7 -10.67 -6.31 23.58
CA LYS A 7 -11.67 -7.16 24.26
C LYS A 7 -11.86 -6.72 25.72
N ILE A 8 -10.74 -6.58 26.47
CA ILE A 8 -10.78 -6.16 27.89
C ILE A 8 -11.46 -4.80 28.04
N ASN A 9 -11.14 -3.85 27.15
CA ASN A 9 -11.71 -2.50 27.17
C ASN A 9 -13.08 -2.39 26.48
N LYS A 10 -13.73 -3.52 26.16
CA LYS A 10 -15.08 -3.57 25.59
C LYS A 10 -15.23 -2.73 24.31
N VAL A 11 -14.17 -2.70 23.48
CA VAL A 11 -14.20 -2.05 22.16
C VAL A 11 -15.28 -2.69 21.31
N LYS A 12 -16.15 -1.89 20.71
CA LYS A 12 -17.29 -2.37 19.92
C LYS A 12 -16.87 -2.82 18.51
N LYS A 13 -15.94 -2.11 17.89
CA LYS A 13 -15.51 -2.34 16.50
C LYS A 13 -14.00 -2.30 16.41
N TYR A 14 -13.39 -3.31 15.78
CA TYR A 14 -11.96 -3.40 15.54
C TYR A 14 -11.67 -3.71 14.08
N LEU A 15 -10.85 -2.89 13.43
CA LEU A 15 -10.44 -3.10 12.05
C LEU A 15 -8.95 -3.48 12.00
N TYR A 16 -8.66 -4.62 11.40
CA TYR A 16 -7.32 -5.08 11.14
C TYR A 16 -6.86 -4.67 9.74
N THR A 17 -5.78 -3.89 9.68
CA THR A 17 -5.13 -3.54 8.43
C THR A 17 -4.14 -4.63 8.05
N SER A 18 -4.56 -5.49 7.13
CA SER A 18 -3.71 -6.48 6.48
C SER A 18 -2.91 -5.84 5.33
N THR A 19 -2.58 -6.57 4.28
CA THR A 19 -1.81 -6.08 3.12
C THR A 19 -2.07 -6.93 1.88
N TYR A 20 -1.87 -6.38 0.70
CA TYR A 20 -1.82 -7.19 -0.51
C TYR A 20 -0.63 -8.17 -0.54
N GLY A 21 0.36 -8.04 0.35
CA GLY A 21 1.48 -8.98 0.53
C GLY A 21 1.06 -10.37 1.01
N VAL A 22 -0.18 -10.55 1.50
CA VAL A 22 -0.72 -11.87 1.88
C VAL A 22 -0.98 -12.79 0.69
N TYR A 23 -1.05 -12.26 -0.53
CA TYR A 23 -1.36 -13.04 -1.73
C TYR A 23 -0.15 -13.78 -2.29
N ALA A 24 -0.40 -14.94 -2.91
CA ALA A 24 0.53 -15.58 -3.81
C ALA A 24 0.78 -14.73 -5.07
N PRO A 25 1.85 -15.01 -5.82
CA PRO A 25 2.09 -14.37 -7.11
C PRO A 25 0.91 -14.60 -8.05
N ALA A 26 0.21 -13.53 -8.44
CA ALA A 26 -0.85 -13.54 -9.43
C ALA A 26 -1.01 -12.15 -10.05
N SER A 27 -1.50 -12.10 -11.29
CA SER A 27 -1.75 -10.82 -11.98
C SER A 27 -2.92 -10.05 -11.38
N ILE A 28 -3.97 -10.76 -10.93
CA ILE A 28 -5.15 -10.22 -10.24
C ILE A 28 -5.29 -10.94 -8.91
N LEU A 29 -5.40 -10.18 -7.82
CA LEU A 29 -5.38 -10.66 -6.44
C LEU A 29 -6.81 -10.60 -5.87
N ARG A 30 -7.42 -11.78 -5.63
CA ARG A 30 -8.81 -11.93 -5.16
C ARG A 30 -8.86 -12.36 -3.71
N GLU A 31 -9.77 -11.84 -2.93
CA GLU A 31 -9.89 -12.06 -1.48
C GLU A 31 -10.00 -13.56 -1.12
N ASN A 32 -10.67 -14.34 -1.94
CA ASN A 32 -10.93 -15.78 -1.73
C ASN A 32 -9.73 -16.70 -2.06
N THR A 33 -8.59 -16.16 -2.51
CA THR A 33 -7.43 -16.97 -2.92
C THR A 33 -6.36 -17.10 -1.85
N VAL A 34 -6.37 -16.26 -0.81
CA VAL A 34 -5.28 -16.15 0.18
C VAL A 34 -4.99 -17.51 0.85
N TRP A 35 -6.00 -18.24 1.26
CA TRP A 35 -5.83 -19.49 2.00
C TRP A 35 -5.64 -20.73 1.13
N LYS A 36 -5.62 -20.57 -0.20
CA LYS A 36 -5.36 -21.67 -1.16
C LYS A 36 -3.89 -21.86 -1.48
N THR A 37 -3.05 -20.89 -1.18
CA THR A 37 -1.63 -20.83 -1.58
C THR A 37 -0.80 -20.11 -0.51
N PHE A 38 0.52 -20.05 -0.71
CA PHE A 38 1.44 -19.29 0.17
C PHE A 38 1.64 -17.86 -0.32
N PRO A 39 2.04 -16.93 0.56
CA PRO A 39 2.48 -15.59 0.14
C PRO A 39 3.65 -15.68 -0.85
N SER A 40 3.82 -14.65 -1.69
CA SER A 40 5.01 -14.54 -2.54
C SER A 40 6.29 -14.63 -1.69
N ASP A 41 7.33 -15.32 -2.18
CA ASP A 41 8.63 -15.40 -1.50
C ASP A 41 9.23 -14.01 -1.22
N LYS A 42 8.91 -13.04 -2.06
CA LYS A 42 9.37 -11.64 -1.89
C LYS A 42 8.67 -10.91 -0.75
N ASP A 43 7.48 -11.35 -0.38
CA ASP A 43 6.68 -10.84 0.75
C ASP A 43 6.57 -11.86 1.88
N LYS A 44 7.36 -12.94 1.87
CA LYS A 44 7.23 -14.11 2.73
C LYS A 44 6.98 -13.75 4.20
N TYR A 45 7.88 -13.01 4.80
CA TYR A 45 7.78 -12.71 6.24
C TYR A 45 6.63 -11.77 6.55
N ALA A 46 6.49 -10.68 5.80
CA ALA A 46 5.40 -9.73 5.98
C ALA A 46 4.03 -10.36 5.65
N GLY A 47 3.96 -11.16 4.59
CA GLY A 47 2.75 -11.87 4.18
C GLY A 47 2.28 -12.86 5.23
N TRP A 48 3.18 -13.68 5.78
CA TRP A 48 2.84 -14.64 6.84
C TRP A 48 2.46 -13.95 8.14
N ALA A 49 3.20 -12.92 8.56
CA ALA A 49 2.85 -12.14 9.75
C ALA A 49 1.45 -11.53 9.65
N LYS A 50 1.08 -11.01 8.48
CA LYS A 50 -0.26 -10.45 8.25
C LYS A 50 -1.34 -11.53 8.14
N ARG A 51 -1.07 -12.68 7.51
CA ARG A 51 -1.99 -13.83 7.53
C ARG A 51 -2.26 -14.31 8.95
N MET A 52 -1.23 -14.42 9.80
CA MET A 52 -1.39 -14.79 11.20
C MET A 52 -2.32 -13.81 11.94
N GLY A 53 -2.16 -12.50 11.68
CA GLY A 53 -3.07 -11.50 12.24
C GLY A 53 -4.52 -11.64 11.75
N GLU A 54 -4.75 -11.99 10.48
CA GLU A 54 -6.10 -12.29 9.95
C GLU A 54 -6.70 -13.51 10.64
N LEU A 55 -5.92 -14.58 10.86
CA LEU A 55 -6.37 -15.78 11.61
C LEU A 55 -6.71 -15.44 13.06
N GLN A 56 -5.93 -14.58 13.71
CA GLN A 56 -6.24 -14.12 15.06
C GLN A 56 -7.56 -13.34 15.10
N VAL A 57 -7.81 -12.45 14.13
CA VAL A 57 -9.08 -11.73 14.01
C VAL A 57 -10.23 -12.71 13.85
N GLU A 58 -10.11 -13.70 12.96
CA GLU A 58 -11.13 -14.74 12.73
C GLU A 58 -11.37 -15.59 13.98
N ALA A 59 -10.32 -15.98 14.71
CA ALA A 59 -10.43 -16.73 15.96
C ALA A 59 -11.18 -15.93 17.03
N TYR A 60 -10.86 -14.63 17.18
CA TYR A 60 -11.58 -13.76 18.12
C TYR A 60 -13.05 -13.55 17.73
N GLU A 61 -13.36 -13.44 16.44
CA GLU A 61 -14.75 -13.35 15.96
C GLU A 61 -15.57 -14.58 16.33
N LYS A 62 -14.97 -15.77 16.20
CA LYS A 62 -15.61 -17.04 16.55
C LYS A 62 -15.80 -17.20 18.06
N GLN A 63 -14.77 -16.84 18.85
CA GLN A 63 -14.72 -17.06 20.28
C GLN A 63 -15.46 -15.98 21.09
N TYR A 64 -15.34 -14.71 20.67
CA TYR A 64 -15.85 -13.56 21.43
C TYR A 64 -16.84 -12.73 20.60
N LYS A 65 -18.08 -13.17 20.52
CA LYS A 65 -19.17 -12.56 19.72
C LYS A 65 -19.59 -11.13 20.14
N LYS A 66 -18.79 -10.44 20.96
CA LYS A 66 -19.13 -9.12 21.53
C LYS A 66 -18.47 -7.95 20.81
N MET A 67 -17.60 -8.22 19.84
CA MET A 67 -16.83 -7.22 19.10
C MET A 67 -16.98 -7.46 17.59
N ASP A 68 -17.35 -6.44 16.87
CA ASP A 68 -17.38 -6.49 15.41
C ASP A 68 -15.97 -6.37 14.85
N LEU A 69 -15.55 -7.36 14.06
CA LEU A 69 -14.21 -7.45 13.50
C LEU A 69 -14.22 -7.26 11.99
N TYR A 70 -13.23 -6.51 11.48
CA TYR A 70 -13.12 -6.18 10.07
C TYR A 70 -11.67 -6.38 9.60
N ILE A 71 -11.50 -6.75 8.34
CA ILE A 71 -10.18 -6.93 7.71
C ILE A 71 -10.15 -6.18 6.40
N VAL A 72 -9.13 -5.36 6.19
CA VAL A 72 -8.86 -4.72 4.90
C VAL A 72 -7.47 -5.09 4.39
N ARG A 73 -7.34 -5.26 3.07
CA ARG A 73 -6.08 -5.57 2.38
C ARG A 73 -5.78 -4.45 1.39
N PRO A 74 -5.08 -3.40 1.82
CA PRO A 74 -4.74 -2.31 0.91
C PRO A 74 -3.67 -2.70 -0.10
N ALA A 75 -3.71 -2.06 -1.29
CA ALA A 75 -2.67 -2.06 -2.30
C ALA A 75 -1.44 -1.25 -1.85
N ASN A 76 -0.59 -0.81 -2.79
CA ASN A 76 0.54 0.07 -2.46
C ASN A 76 0.03 1.46 -2.09
N ILE A 77 -0.02 1.73 -0.80
CA ILE A 77 -0.46 3.03 -0.27
C ILE A 77 0.63 4.07 -0.50
N TYR A 78 0.24 5.26 -0.97
CA TYR A 78 1.11 6.42 -1.07
C TYR A 78 0.35 7.69 -0.68
N GLY A 79 1.07 8.74 -0.28
CA GLY A 79 0.47 10.01 0.12
C GLY A 79 1.32 10.81 1.09
N PRO A 80 0.78 11.92 1.60
CA PRO A 80 1.35 12.67 2.72
C PRO A 80 1.67 11.77 3.92
N TYR A 81 2.67 12.16 4.71
CA TYR A 81 3.15 11.44 5.90
C TYR A 81 3.72 10.03 5.63
N ALA A 82 3.91 9.62 4.37
CA ALA A 82 4.60 8.38 4.05
C ALA A 82 6.07 8.41 4.50
N ASN A 83 6.69 7.25 4.54
CA ASN A 83 8.14 7.19 4.74
C ASN A 83 8.86 7.53 3.43
N PHE A 84 9.63 8.61 3.42
CA PHE A 84 10.42 9.06 2.26
C PHE A 84 11.91 8.69 2.37
N ASN A 85 12.36 7.95 3.40
CA ASN A 85 13.74 7.49 3.48
C ASN A 85 14.02 6.44 2.39
N PRO A 86 14.96 6.69 1.44
CA PRO A 86 15.19 5.81 0.29
C PRO A 86 15.61 4.38 0.67
N VAL A 87 16.16 4.19 1.88
CA VAL A 87 16.63 2.88 2.36
C VAL A 87 15.47 1.91 2.58
N ASN A 88 14.31 2.41 3.05
CA ASN A 88 13.18 1.57 3.46
C ASN A 88 11.81 2.11 3.06
N SER A 89 11.77 3.08 2.14
CA SER A 89 10.50 3.64 1.64
C SER A 89 9.92 2.82 0.49
N MET A 90 8.62 2.93 0.33
CA MET A 90 7.92 2.36 -0.82
C MET A 90 8.26 3.14 -2.10
N VAL A 91 8.10 2.49 -3.26
CA VAL A 91 8.56 3.00 -4.57
C VAL A 91 8.07 4.41 -4.89
N VAL A 92 6.82 4.76 -4.61
CA VAL A 92 6.26 6.09 -4.90
C VAL A 92 6.99 7.17 -4.09
N SER A 93 7.07 6.98 -2.76
CA SER A 93 7.72 7.93 -1.85
C SER A 93 9.21 8.07 -2.14
N SER A 94 9.89 6.93 -2.42
CA SER A 94 11.31 6.93 -2.80
C SER A 94 11.55 7.74 -4.07
N LEU A 95 10.75 7.50 -5.12
CA LEU A 95 10.90 8.20 -6.40
C LEU A 95 10.60 9.70 -6.27
N ILE A 96 9.53 10.08 -5.56
CA ILE A 96 9.21 11.49 -5.32
C ILE A 96 10.37 12.20 -4.62
N LYS A 97 10.87 11.61 -3.52
CA LYS A 97 12.02 12.19 -2.80
C LYS A 97 13.21 12.40 -3.73
N ARG A 98 13.66 11.34 -4.42
CA ARG A 98 14.84 11.35 -5.26
C ARG A 98 14.74 12.36 -6.42
N VAL A 99 13.54 12.48 -7.03
CA VAL A 99 13.25 13.50 -8.06
C VAL A 99 13.27 14.91 -7.46
N CYS A 100 12.63 15.13 -6.31
CA CYS A 100 12.63 16.44 -5.64
C CYS A 100 14.03 16.85 -5.15
N ASP A 101 14.88 15.88 -4.80
CA ASP A 101 16.27 16.11 -4.41
C ASP A 101 17.24 16.19 -5.62
N ARG A 102 16.70 16.22 -6.84
CA ARG A 102 17.42 16.40 -8.11
C ARG A 102 18.47 15.32 -8.41
N GLU A 103 18.22 14.05 -8.00
CA GLU A 103 19.10 12.94 -8.36
C GLU A 103 19.23 12.81 -9.88
N ASN A 104 20.47 12.74 -10.38
CA ASN A 104 20.78 12.60 -11.80
C ASN A 104 22.09 11.81 -12.00
N PRO A 105 22.10 10.63 -12.67
CA PRO A 105 20.92 9.96 -13.22
C PRO A 105 20.00 9.38 -12.13
N LEU A 106 18.70 9.38 -12.36
CA LEU A 106 17.75 8.68 -11.51
C LEU A 106 17.83 7.17 -11.77
N ARG A 107 18.47 6.43 -10.86
CA ARG A 107 18.69 4.98 -10.98
C ARG A 107 17.47 4.22 -10.50
N ILE A 108 16.91 3.34 -11.34
CA ILE A 108 15.69 2.59 -11.05
C ILE A 108 15.92 1.10 -11.31
N TRP A 109 15.55 0.27 -10.36
CA TRP A 109 15.73 -1.16 -10.47
C TRP A 109 14.82 -1.79 -11.53
N GLY A 110 15.36 -2.75 -12.27
CA GLY A 110 14.67 -3.49 -13.31
C GLY A 110 14.56 -2.69 -14.61
N ASN A 111 13.50 -2.94 -15.39
CA ASN A 111 13.24 -2.32 -16.69
C ASN A 111 12.01 -1.39 -16.71
N GLY A 112 11.38 -1.18 -15.56
CA GLY A 112 10.21 -0.32 -15.42
C GLY A 112 8.88 -0.88 -15.95
N ASN A 113 8.85 -2.14 -16.41
CA ASN A 113 7.63 -2.75 -16.96
C ASN A 113 6.78 -3.45 -15.91
N THR A 114 7.26 -3.59 -14.67
CA THR A 114 6.46 -4.18 -13.59
C THR A 114 5.23 -3.34 -13.33
N ILE A 115 4.10 -4.02 -13.14
CA ILE A 115 2.79 -3.39 -12.96
C ILE A 115 2.36 -3.52 -11.50
N ARG A 116 1.96 -2.40 -10.91
CA ARG A 116 1.49 -2.31 -9.53
C ARG A 116 0.19 -1.52 -9.45
N ASP A 117 -0.62 -1.86 -8.45
CA ASP A 117 -1.77 -1.09 -8.03
C ASP A 117 -1.32 -0.09 -6.96
N PHE A 118 -1.63 1.19 -7.16
CA PHE A 118 -1.33 2.28 -6.24
C PHE A 118 -2.63 2.92 -5.77
N ILE A 119 -2.75 3.14 -4.47
CA ILE A 119 -3.92 3.79 -3.87
C ILE A 119 -3.49 4.95 -2.97
N PHE A 120 -4.20 6.07 -3.07
CA PHE A 120 -3.92 7.25 -2.26
C PHE A 120 -4.34 7.04 -0.81
N SER A 121 -3.56 7.51 0.14
CA SER A 121 -3.76 7.25 1.58
C SER A 121 -5.12 7.71 2.11
N GLU A 122 -5.64 8.83 1.60
CA GLU A 122 -6.97 9.35 1.97
C GLU A 122 -8.09 8.40 1.50
N ASP A 123 -7.97 7.82 0.28
CA ASP A 123 -8.94 6.84 -0.22
C ASP A 123 -8.92 5.55 0.61
N VAL A 124 -7.74 5.13 1.08
CA VAL A 124 -7.62 3.99 2.00
C VAL A 124 -8.32 4.29 3.32
N ALA A 125 -8.08 5.46 3.91
CA ALA A 125 -8.71 5.88 5.16
C ALA A 125 -10.25 5.91 5.04
N ASN A 126 -10.76 6.53 3.97
CA ASN A 126 -12.19 6.56 3.66
C ASN A 126 -12.76 5.15 3.43
N GLY A 127 -12.02 4.30 2.72
CA GLY A 127 -12.39 2.89 2.53
C GLY A 127 -12.50 2.13 3.85
N MET A 128 -11.53 2.30 4.76
CA MET A 128 -11.55 1.70 6.10
C MET A 128 -12.76 2.14 6.91
N ILE A 129 -13.06 3.45 6.93
CA ILE A 129 -14.21 4.02 7.62
C ILE A 129 -15.50 3.43 7.05
N ASN A 130 -15.64 3.38 5.72
CA ASN A 130 -16.81 2.82 5.04
C ASN A 130 -17.01 1.33 5.36
N VAL A 131 -15.94 0.52 5.40
CA VAL A 131 -16.02 -0.91 5.78
C VAL A 131 -16.63 -1.07 7.17
N VAL A 132 -16.20 -0.25 8.13
CA VAL A 132 -16.68 -0.29 9.52
C VAL A 132 -18.11 0.25 9.64
N GLN A 133 -18.43 1.37 8.98
CA GLN A 133 -19.75 2.01 9.04
C GLN A 133 -20.83 1.14 8.38
N LYS A 134 -20.51 0.54 7.23
CA LYS A 134 -21.43 -0.34 6.48
C LYS A 134 -21.45 -1.78 7.00
N ASN A 135 -20.71 -2.07 8.08
CA ASN A 135 -20.62 -3.40 8.71
C ASN A 135 -20.24 -4.53 7.72
N ILE A 136 -19.25 -4.28 6.85
CA ILE A 136 -18.84 -5.22 5.82
C ILE A 136 -17.92 -6.28 6.42
N LYS A 137 -18.37 -7.49 6.54
CA LYS A 137 -17.61 -8.60 7.15
C LYS A 137 -16.68 -9.31 6.16
N GLY A 138 -15.64 -9.91 6.74
CA GLY A 138 -14.58 -10.62 6.01
C GLY A 138 -13.62 -9.66 5.31
N PRO A 139 -12.55 -10.19 4.70
CA PRO A 139 -11.52 -9.36 4.07
C PRO A 139 -12.05 -8.59 2.86
N ILE A 140 -11.64 -7.32 2.76
CA ILE A 140 -11.93 -6.41 1.64
C ILE A 140 -10.62 -5.88 1.06
N ASN A 141 -10.46 -6.00 -0.25
CA ASN A 141 -9.38 -5.35 -0.98
C ASN A 141 -9.66 -3.85 -1.11
N LEU A 142 -8.70 -3.03 -0.71
CA LEU A 142 -8.69 -1.58 -0.93
C LEU A 142 -7.57 -1.23 -1.92
N GLY A 143 -7.91 -1.02 -3.17
CA GLY A 143 -7.00 -0.70 -4.26
C GLY A 143 -7.66 0.21 -5.28
N SER A 144 -6.88 0.66 -6.26
CA SER A 144 -7.43 1.38 -7.41
C SER A 144 -8.10 0.42 -8.43
N GLY A 145 -7.76 -0.87 -8.37
CA GLY A 145 -8.13 -1.85 -9.39
C GLY A 145 -7.42 -1.62 -10.73
N THR A 146 -6.55 -0.62 -10.81
CA THR A 146 -5.82 -0.22 -12.02
C THR A 146 -4.34 -0.53 -11.88
N GLY A 147 -3.78 -1.19 -12.88
CA GLY A 147 -2.35 -1.49 -12.94
C GLY A 147 -1.55 -0.41 -13.64
N TYR A 148 -0.55 0.15 -12.96
CA TYR A 148 0.38 1.11 -13.52
C TYR A 148 1.78 0.53 -13.61
N THR A 149 2.46 0.70 -14.75
CA THR A 149 3.88 0.38 -14.87
C THR A 149 4.74 1.38 -14.09
N ILE A 150 5.91 0.97 -13.64
CA ILE A 150 6.86 1.90 -13.00
C ILE A 150 7.28 3.01 -13.98
N LYS A 151 7.36 2.71 -15.29
CA LYS A 151 7.55 3.74 -16.33
C LYS A 151 6.46 4.80 -16.31
N LYS A 152 5.17 4.39 -16.23
CA LYS A 152 4.04 5.33 -16.16
C LYS A 152 4.08 6.15 -14.88
N LEU A 153 4.38 5.51 -13.74
CA LEU A 153 4.52 6.22 -12.45
C LEU A 153 5.58 7.33 -12.53
N ILE A 154 6.77 7.02 -13.08
CA ILE A 154 7.84 8.01 -13.25
C ILE A 154 7.40 9.14 -14.18
N LYS A 155 6.74 8.81 -15.30
CA LYS A 155 6.21 9.82 -16.23
C LYS A 155 5.24 10.76 -15.51
N VAL A 156 4.35 10.24 -14.66
CA VAL A 156 3.42 11.06 -13.87
C VAL A 156 4.18 11.96 -12.89
N ILE A 157 5.14 11.42 -12.14
CA ILE A 157 5.96 12.24 -11.21
C ILE A 157 6.69 13.36 -11.95
N LEU A 158 7.33 13.05 -13.09
CA LEU A 158 8.09 14.03 -13.85
C LEU A 158 7.23 15.04 -14.61
N SER A 159 5.94 14.77 -14.85
CA SER A 159 5.02 15.72 -15.48
C SER A 159 4.35 16.65 -14.48
N ASP A 160 4.57 16.48 -13.18
CA ASP A 160 4.06 17.41 -12.17
C ASP A 160 4.68 18.82 -12.35
N LYS A 161 3.82 19.86 -12.19
CA LYS A 161 4.23 21.27 -12.39
C LYS A 161 5.27 21.74 -11.37
N GLY A 162 5.32 21.15 -10.18
CA GLY A 162 6.32 21.42 -9.15
C GLY A 162 7.71 20.86 -9.49
N ILE A 163 7.82 19.93 -10.44
CA ILE A 163 9.06 19.27 -10.84
C ILE A 163 9.65 19.92 -12.09
N LYS A 164 10.61 20.82 -11.86
CA LYS A 164 11.32 21.50 -12.97
C LYS A 164 12.51 20.69 -13.51
N HIS A 165 13.06 19.80 -12.69
CA HIS A 165 14.19 18.96 -13.05
C HIS A 165 13.76 17.72 -13.84
N LYS A 166 14.46 17.42 -14.94
CA LYS A 166 14.23 16.25 -15.80
C LYS A 166 15.48 15.36 -15.81
N PRO A 167 15.62 14.43 -14.85
CA PRO A 167 16.79 13.58 -14.75
C PRO A 167 16.88 12.60 -15.92
N LYS A 168 18.12 12.19 -16.26
CA LYS A 168 18.34 10.99 -17.08
C LYS A 168 17.89 9.76 -16.30
N ILE A 169 17.09 8.90 -16.93
CA ILE A 169 16.63 7.66 -16.31
C ILE A 169 17.61 6.54 -16.61
N PHE A 170 18.16 5.92 -15.56
CA PHE A 170 19.01 4.74 -15.67
C PHE A 170 18.28 3.51 -15.12
N TRP A 171 18.01 2.53 -16.00
CA TRP A 171 17.36 1.27 -15.64
C TRP A 171 18.39 0.24 -15.24
N ASP A 172 18.51 -0.05 -13.95
CA ASP A 172 19.43 -1.06 -13.42
C ASP A 172 18.80 -2.46 -13.53
N LYS A 173 19.04 -3.12 -14.65
CA LYS A 173 18.54 -4.48 -14.93
C LYS A 173 19.23 -5.56 -14.11
N SER A 174 20.35 -5.27 -13.42
CA SER A 174 21.04 -6.22 -12.53
C SER A 174 20.26 -6.44 -11.22
N LYS A 175 19.36 -5.52 -10.87
CA LYS A 175 18.58 -5.56 -9.65
C LYS A 175 17.23 -6.23 -9.86
N PRO A 176 16.68 -6.92 -8.84
CA PRO A 176 15.42 -7.63 -8.95
C PRO A 176 14.25 -6.67 -9.20
N SER A 177 13.34 -7.03 -10.11
CA SER A 177 12.19 -6.22 -10.50
C SER A 177 10.88 -6.59 -9.81
N GLY A 178 10.86 -7.62 -8.97
CA GLY A 178 9.64 -8.11 -8.35
C GLY A 178 8.75 -8.93 -9.31
N ASP A 179 7.49 -9.22 -8.88
CA ASP A 179 6.50 -9.92 -9.70
C ASP A 179 6.08 -9.06 -10.90
N LYS A 180 5.81 -9.68 -12.06
CA LYS A 180 5.47 -8.95 -13.30
C LYS A 180 4.26 -8.02 -13.14
N LYS A 181 3.19 -8.51 -12.51
CA LYS A 181 1.95 -7.76 -12.31
C LYS A 181 1.30 -8.15 -10.99
N ARG A 182 0.81 -7.16 -10.24
CA ARG A 182 0.02 -7.35 -9.02
C ARG A 182 -1.01 -6.22 -8.91
N VAL A 183 -2.28 -6.55 -9.15
CA VAL A 183 -3.41 -5.62 -9.10
C VAL A 183 -4.50 -6.26 -8.24
N LEU A 184 -5.11 -5.50 -7.35
CA LEU A 184 -6.21 -5.99 -6.53
C LEU A 184 -7.51 -6.09 -7.35
N ASP A 185 -8.24 -7.19 -7.19
CA ASP A 185 -9.64 -7.26 -7.59
C ASP A 185 -10.45 -6.45 -6.57
N ILE A 186 -11.11 -5.40 -7.02
CA ILE A 186 -11.92 -4.51 -6.17
C ILE A 186 -13.42 -4.74 -6.33
N THR A 187 -13.82 -5.82 -7.00
CA THR A 187 -15.24 -6.12 -7.26
C THR A 187 -16.07 -6.16 -5.98
N LYS A 188 -15.51 -6.74 -4.91
CA LYS A 188 -16.21 -6.79 -3.61
C LYS A 188 -16.38 -5.39 -3.01
N ALA A 189 -15.33 -4.57 -3.00
CA ALA A 189 -15.41 -3.19 -2.51
C ALA A 189 -16.42 -2.35 -3.30
N SER A 190 -16.42 -2.48 -4.64
CA SER A 190 -17.33 -1.77 -5.53
C SER A 190 -18.81 -2.12 -5.27
N LYS A 191 -19.14 -3.38 -4.96
CA LYS A 191 -20.51 -3.80 -4.59
C LYS A 191 -21.05 -3.06 -3.37
N PHE A 192 -20.18 -2.58 -2.50
CA PHE A 192 -20.53 -1.79 -1.33
C PHE A 192 -20.32 -0.28 -1.53
N ASN A 193 -20.16 0.17 -2.77
CA ASN A 193 -19.90 1.58 -3.10
C ASN A 193 -18.68 2.13 -2.35
N ILE A 194 -17.60 1.34 -2.30
CA ILE A 194 -16.30 1.77 -1.82
C ILE A 194 -15.40 1.95 -3.05
N PHE A 195 -15.07 3.19 -3.37
CA PHE A 195 -14.35 3.55 -4.57
C PHE A 195 -13.07 4.32 -4.24
N ASN A 196 -12.08 4.19 -5.12
CA ASN A 196 -10.93 5.07 -5.19
C ASN A 196 -11.34 6.34 -5.96
N ASN A 197 -11.32 7.49 -5.29
CA ASN A 197 -11.76 8.76 -5.86
C ASN A 197 -10.61 9.64 -6.36
N THR A 198 -9.36 9.25 -6.04
CA THR A 198 -8.17 10.03 -6.37
C THR A 198 -7.41 9.36 -7.50
N SER A 199 -7.30 10.02 -8.66
CA SER A 199 -6.46 9.56 -9.76
C SER A 199 -4.99 9.53 -9.34
N LEU A 200 -4.16 8.70 -10.04
CA LEU A 200 -2.73 8.63 -9.77
C LEU A 200 -2.06 10.02 -9.89
N GLU A 201 -2.42 10.77 -10.93
CA GLU A 201 -1.90 12.11 -11.20
C GLU A 201 -2.19 13.07 -10.04
N LYS A 202 -3.45 13.15 -9.58
CA LYS A 202 -3.88 14.02 -8.48
C LYS A 202 -3.27 13.61 -7.14
N GLY A 203 -3.16 12.32 -6.87
CA GLY A 203 -2.52 11.81 -5.64
C GLY A 203 -1.02 12.10 -5.62
N ILE A 204 -0.34 11.95 -6.76
CA ILE A 204 1.09 12.30 -6.90
C ILE A 204 1.30 13.81 -6.71
N GLU A 205 0.49 14.66 -7.32
CA GLU A 205 0.52 16.12 -7.13
C GLU A 205 0.41 16.50 -5.65
N LYS A 206 -0.61 15.99 -4.95
CA LYS A 206 -0.81 16.21 -3.51
C LYS A 206 0.41 15.75 -2.70
N THR A 207 0.98 14.60 -3.05
CA THR A 207 2.12 14.02 -2.34
C THR A 207 3.41 14.82 -2.55
N ILE A 208 3.69 15.26 -3.79
CA ILE A 208 4.83 16.12 -4.11
C ILE A 208 4.72 17.45 -3.39
N LYS A 209 3.55 18.11 -3.46
CA LYS A 209 3.31 19.39 -2.77
C LYS A 209 3.57 19.25 -1.27
N TRP A 210 3.04 18.20 -0.64
CA TRP A 210 3.26 17.96 0.78
C TRP A 210 4.75 17.71 1.09
N TYR A 211 5.43 16.85 0.30
CA TYR A 211 6.85 16.54 0.50
C TYR A 211 7.73 17.80 0.41
N MET A 212 7.48 18.65 -0.60
CA MET A 212 8.26 19.88 -0.78
C MET A 212 8.12 20.85 0.40
N SER A 213 6.95 20.92 1.02
CA SER A 213 6.69 21.74 2.23
C SER A 213 7.17 21.09 3.53
N ASN A 214 7.51 19.78 3.52
CA ASN A 214 7.80 19.01 4.73
C ASN A 214 9.08 18.16 4.60
N LYS A 215 10.10 18.62 3.88
CA LYS A 215 11.34 17.86 3.61
C LYS A 215 12.05 17.37 4.89
N GLN A 216 12.01 18.14 5.96
CA GLN A 216 12.58 17.79 7.26
C GLN A 216 11.89 16.58 7.90
N TYR A 217 10.60 16.36 7.63
CA TYR A 217 9.82 15.30 8.27
C TYR A 217 10.35 13.90 7.94
N GLY A 218 10.88 13.67 6.75
CA GLY A 218 11.50 12.40 6.34
C GLY A 218 12.85 12.10 6.99
N LYS A 219 13.52 13.11 7.58
CA LYS A 219 14.84 12.93 8.24
C LYS A 219 14.75 12.27 9.60
N TYR A 220 13.61 12.36 10.29
CA TYR A 220 13.42 11.95 11.69
C TYR A 220 12.76 10.58 11.86
N ARG A 221 12.37 9.89 10.78
CA ARG A 221 11.77 8.57 10.90
C ARG A 221 12.84 7.53 11.21
N TYR A 222 13.02 7.24 12.49
CA TYR A 222 14.01 6.30 12.99
C TYR A 222 13.75 4.88 12.44
N ASN A 223 14.80 4.26 11.92
CA ASN A 223 14.75 2.86 11.52
C ASN A 223 15.40 1.99 12.60
N TYR A 224 14.57 1.32 13.40
CA TYR A 224 15.03 0.44 14.48
C TYR A 224 15.85 -0.76 14.02
N PHE A 225 15.85 -1.08 12.74
CA PHE A 225 16.59 -2.21 12.16
C PHE A 225 17.99 -1.83 11.64
N LEU A 226 18.37 -0.57 11.72
CA LEU A 226 19.69 -0.07 11.30
C LEU A 226 20.59 0.32 12.49
N LYS A 227 20.50 -0.44 13.58
CA LYS A 227 21.48 -0.37 14.67
C LYS A 227 22.64 -1.29 14.39
#